data_f616cf99e2121121aa1b8822a4569c19
#
_entry.id   f616cf99e2121121aa1b8822a4569c19
#
_cell.length_a   1.000
_cell.length_b   1.000
_cell.length_c   1.000
_cell.angle_alpha   90.00
_cell.angle_beta   90.00
_cell.angle_gamma   90.00
#
_symmetry.space_group_name_H-M   'P 1'
#
loop_
_entity.id
_entity.type
_entity.pdbx_description
1 polymer ?
#
loop_
_entity_poly.entity_id
_entity_poly.type
_entity_poly.pdbx_seq_one_letter_code
_entity_poly.pdbx_strand_id
1 'polypeptide(L)'
;LDVSKFENEIEKINERGQEVSSNQISNMANINQSLIEAKKCEDLIYFVEDDYLHQRNSISEMIFTYERIASQTKSEIIICPADYPYLYTKADKTQNFLGHNYHWRKVEETLCTFLTSKKIIEKYWDKYLSMCKKEHAPFEKPLHEIYIKELCISPIPSLAVHFTNINSIFGLS
;
A
#
# COMPACT_ATOMS: atom_id res chain seq x y z
N LEU A 1 -12.52 -13.01 -9.78
CA LEU A 1 -13.36 -11.79 -9.72
C LEU A 1 -14.03 -11.60 -11.07
N ASP A 2 -15.32 -11.25 -11.10
CA ASP A 2 -15.99 -10.89 -12.35
C ASP A 2 -15.64 -9.44 -12.69
N VAL A 3 -14.65 -9.28 -13.53
CA VAL A 3 -14.12 -7.97 -13.95
C VAL A 3 -15.10 -7.21 -14.82
N SER A 4 -16.04 -7.93 -15.49
CA SER A 4 -16.99 -7.35 -16.46
C SER A 4 -17.86 -6.23 -15.88
N LYS A 5 -18.14 -6.26 -14.57
CA LYS A 5 -18.90 -5.23 -13.87
C LYS A 5 -18.18 -3.89 -13.78
N PHE A 6 -16.86 -3.89 -13.86
CA PHE A 6 -16.03 -2.71 -13.67
C PHE A 6 -15.43 -2.18 -14.96
N GLU A 7 -15.48 -2.96 -16.07
CA GLU A 7 -14.92 -2.55 -17.35
C GLU A 7 -15.51 -1.24 -17.89
N ASN A 8 -16.75 -0.95 -17.56
CA ASN A 8 -17.42 0.30 -17.97
C ASN A 8 -17.07 1.50 -17.09
N GLU A 9 -16.51 1.26 -15.89
CA GLU A 9 -16.14 2.30 -14.94
C GLU A 9 -14.65 2.67 -15.03
N ILE A 10 -13.86 1.87 -15.73
CA ILE A 10 -12.42 2.05 -15.91
C ILE A 10 -12.16 2.73 -17.24
N GLU A 11 -11.46 3.85 -17.21
CA GLU A 11 -11.01 4.51 -18.42
C GLU A 11 -9.98 3.65 -19.16
N LYS A 12 -10.26 3.31 -20.40
CA LYS A 12 -9.38 2.45 -21.23
C LYS A 12 -8.21 3.19 -21.85
N ILE A 13 -8.17 4.50 -21.74
CA ILE A 13 -7.10 5.34 -22.25
C ILE A 13 -6.52 6.12 -21.06
N ASN A 14 -5.22 5.98 -20.83
CA ASN A 14 -4.55 6.68 -19.75
C ASN A 14 -4.36 8.17 -20.05
N GLU A 15 -3.88 8.92 -19.06
CA GLU A 15 -3.63 10.37 -19.17
C GLU A 15 -2.65 10.75 -20.30
N ARG A 16 -1.86 9.79 -20.80
CA ARG A 16 -0.92 9.97 -21.92
C ARG A 16 -1.51 9.58 -23.27
N GLY A 17 -2.79 9.23 -23.33
CA GLY A 17 -3.45 8.78 -24.55
C GLY A 17 -3.09 7.36 -24.98
N GLN A 18 -2.51 6.55 -24.10
CA GLN A 18 -2.16 5.16 -24.36
C GLN A 18 -3.29 4.24 -23.93
N GLU A 19 -3.49 3.15 -24.66
CA GLU A 19 -4.49 2.15 -24.29
C GLU A 19 -4.06 1.40 -23.02
N VAL A 20 -4.99 1.27 -22.07
CA VAL A 20 -4.78 0.55 -20.81
C VAL A 20 -4.82 -0.94 -21.09
N SER A 21 -3.81 -1.68 -20.66
CA SER A 21 -3.74 -3.12 -20.86
C SER A 21 -4.81 -3.87 -20.06
N SER A 22 -5.18 -5.07 -20.52
CA SER A 22 -6.14 -5.92 -19.80
C SER A 22 -5.70 -6.25 -18.36
N ASN A 23 -4.40 -6.41 -18.12
CA ASN A 23 -3.87 -6.63 -16.77
C ASN A 23 -4.05 -5.41 -15.87
N GLN A 24 -3.84 -4.20 -16.40
CA GLN A 24 -4.06 -2.96 -15.66
C GLN A 24 -5.53 -2.75 -15.33
N ILE A 25 -6.44 -3.05 -16.26
CA ILE A 25 -7.89 -3.04 -16.03
C ILE A 25 -8.25 -4.01 -14.91
N SER A 26 -7.71 -5.22 -14.93
CA SER A 26 -7.95 -6.23 -13.90
C SER A 26 -7.46 -5.78 -12.52
N ASN A 27 -6.26 -5.20 -12.44
CA ASN A 27 -5.71 -4.66 -11.20
C ASN A 27 -6.57 -3.52 -10.63
N MET A 28 -6.97 -2.57 -11.47
CA MET A 28 -7.83 -1.46 -11.06
C MET A 28 -9.20 -1.97 -10.56
N ALA A 29 -9.79 -2.97 -11.21
CA ALA A 29 -11.04 -3.59 -10.78
C ALA A 29 -10.89 -4.30 -9.42
N ASN A 30 -9.78 -5.00 -9.20
CA ASN A 30 -9.48 -5.64 -7.91
C ASN A 30 -9.32 -4.62 -6.79
N ILE A 31 -8.61 -3.53 -7.04
CA ILE A 31 -8.43 -2.45 -6.06
C ILE A 31 -9.79 -1.80 -5.75
N ASN A 32 -10.60 -1.50 -6.75
CA ASN A 32 -11.94 -0.93 -6.55
C ASN A 32 -12.80 -1.85 -5.67
N GLN A 33 -12.86 -3.15 -5.97
CA GLN A 33 -13.59 -4.10 -5.15
C GLN A 33 -13.06 -4.16 -3.71
N SER A 34 -11.75 -4.17 -3.53
CA SER A 34 -11.12 -4.17 -2.21
C SER A 34 -11.48 -2.91 -1.41
N LEU A 35 -11.52 -1.75 -2.05
CA LEU A 35 -11.96 -0.50 -1.42
C LEU A 35 -13.44 -0.53 -1.03
N ILE A 36 -14.32 -1.11 -1.86
CA ILE A 36 -15.74 -1.29 -1.53
C ILE A 36 -15.90 -2.19 -0.31
N GLU A 37 -15.15 -3.29 -0.22
CA GLU A 37 -15.16 -4.17 0.95
C GLU A 37 -14.57 -3.46 2.19
N ALA A 38 -13.53 -2.67 2.03
CA ALA A 38 -12.94 -1.88 3.11
C ALA A 38 -13.93 -0.93 3.79
N LYS A 39 -14.89 -0.38 3.06
CA LYS A 39 -15.97 0.45 3.65
C LYS A 39 -16.84 -0.28 4.65
N LYS A 40 -16.94 -1.60 4.55
CA LYS A 40 -17.76 -2.44 5.43
C LYS A 40 -17.03 -2.81 6.73
N CYS A 41 -15.71 -2.63 6.77
CA CYS A 41 -14.89 -2.88 7.95
C CYS A 41 -15.11 -1.79 9.01
N GLU A 42 -14.83 -2.11 10.28
CA GLU A 42 -15.10 -1.20 11.38
C GLU A 42 -13.84 -0.53 11.94
N ASP A 43 -12.66 -1.15 11.78
CA ASP A 43 -11.43 -0.73 12.44
C ASP A 43 -10.23 -0.72 11.50
N LEU A 44 -9.32 -1.69 11.63
CA LEU A 44 -8.13 -1.81 10.80
C LEU A 44 -8.40 -2.63 9.55
N ILE A 45 -7.81 -2.19 8.46
CA ILE A 45 -7.95 -2.80 7.14
C ILE A 45 -6.56 -3.11 6.62
N TYR A 46 -6.35 -4.34 6.19
CA TYR A 46 -5.11 -4.76 5.57
C TYR A 46 -5.35 -5.10 4.10
N PHE A 47 -4.83 -4.26 3.20
CA PHE A 47 -4.80 -4.55 1.77
C PHE A 47 -3.59 -5.42 1.48
N VAL A 48 -3.80 -6.50 0.75
CA VAL A 48 -2.75 -7.48 0.43
C VAL A 48 -2.84 -7.85 -1.04
N GLU A 49 -1.74 -7.69 -1.74
CA GLU A 49 -1.54 -8.25 -3.08
C GLU A 49 -1.18 -9.74 -2.97
N ASP A 50 -1.56 -10.54 -3.95
CA ASP A 50 -1.44 -12.01 -3.91
C ASP A 50 -0.01 -12.53 -4.12
N ASP A 51 0.92 -11.65 -4.48
CA ASP A 51 2.34 -11.93 -4.69
C ASP A 51 3.24 -11.54 -3.48
N TYR A 52 2.66 -11.42 -2.29
CA TYR A 52 3.41 -11.19 -1.05
C TYR A 52 3.53 -12.44 -0.19
N LEU A 53 4.75 -12.79 0.19
CA LEU A 53 5.03 -13.79 1.21
C LEU A 53 5.34 -13.12 2.54
N HIS A 54 4.55 -13.43 3.55
CA HIS A 54 4.66 -12.86 4.89
C HIS A 54 5.43 -13.78 5.84
N GLN A 55 6.19 -13.17 6.75
CA GLN A 55 6.68 -13.87 7.92
C GLN A 55 5.52 -14.28 8.81
N ARG A 56 5.70 -15.36 9.58
CA ARG A 56 4.63 -15.95 10.41
C ARG A 56 3.99 -14.98 11.41
N ASN A 57 4.75 -14.03 11.92
CA ASN A 57 4.31 -13.05 12.92
C ASN A 57 3.98 -11.67 12.34
N SER A 58 3.97 -11.50 11.02
CA SER A 58 3.80 -10.20 10.37
C SER A 58 2.54 -9.46 10.81
N ILE A 59 1.40 -10.13 10.81
CA ILE A 59 0.11 -9.50 11.12
C ILE A 59 0.10 -9.01 12.57
N SER A 60 0.49 -9.85 13.53
CA SER A 60 0.52 -9.45 14.93
C SER A 60 1.51 -8.31 15.19
N GLU A 61 2.69 -8.36 14.58
CA GLU A 61 3.68 -7.28 14.69
C GLU A 61 3.15 -5.96 14.16
N MET A 62 2.48 -5.98 13.00
CA MET A 62 1.88 -4.77 12.42
C MET A 62 0.79 -4.20 13.31
N ILE A 63 -0.12 -5.03 13.83
CA ILE A 63 -1.22 -4.59 14.69
C ILE A 63 -0.69 -3.95 15.98
N PHE A 64 0.20 -4.64 16.71
CA PHE A 64 0.76 -4.12 17.95
C PHE A 64 1.62 -2.86 17.73
N THR A 65 2.33 -2.79 16.61
CA THR A 65 3.08 -1.58 16.24
C THR A 65 2.14 -0.44 15.90
N TYR A 66 1.05 -0.71 15.18
CA TYR A 66 0.01 0.29 14.90
C TYR A 66 -0.55 0.88 16.18
N GLU A 67 -1.05 0.05 17.09
CA GLU A 67 -1.61 0.48 18.37
C GLU A 67 -0.63 1.32 19.17
N ARG A 68 0.61 0.86 19.28
CA ARG A 68 1.67 1.57 20.01
C ARG A 68 1.96 2.93 19.41
N ILE A 69 2.25 3.02 18.12
CA ILE A 69 2.68 4.27 17.49
C ILE A 69 1.51 5.23 17.34
N ALA A 70 0.32 4.75 16.95
CA ALA A 70 -0.87 5.59 16.87
C ALA A 70 -1.23 6.22 18.23
N SER A 71 -1.10 5.46 19.33
CA SER A 71 -1.34 5.98 20.67
C SER A 71 -0.31 7.05 21.09
N GLN A 72 0.95 6.87 20.72
CA GLN A 72 2.03 7.80 21.05
C GLN A 72 1.97 9.08 20.21
N THR A 73 1.64 8.97 18.93
CA THR A 73 1.53 10.11 18.02
C THR A 73 0.16 10.79 18.09
N LYS A 74 -0.83 10.14 18.70
CA LYS A 74 -2.24 10.56 18.74
C LYS A 74 -2.82 10.77 17.34
N SER A 75 -2.38 9.96 16.40
CA SER A 75 -2.80 10.02 14.99
C SER A 75 -2.93 8.63 14.41
N GLU A 76 -3.82 8.48 13.43
CA GLU A 76 -3.87 7.29 12.61
C GLU A 76 -2.59 7.19 11.78
N ILE A 77 -2.15 5.97 11.47
CA ILE A 77 -0.93 5.73 10.70
C ILE A 77 -1.18 4.72 9.59
N ILE A 78 -0.19 4.57 8.72
CA ILE A 78 -0.18 3.54 7.67
C ILE A 78 1.05 2.67 7.89
N ILE A 79 0.89 1.36 7.77
CA ILE A 79 1.97 0.39 7.95
C ILE A 79 2.12 -0.44 6.69
N CYS A 80 3.32 -0.43 6.12
CA CYS A 80 3.70 -1.30 5.02
C CYS A 80 4.54 -2.45 5.55
N PRO A 81 4.29 -3.70 5.14
CA PRO A 81 4.99 -4.86 5.71
C PRO A 81 6.38 -5.08 5.12
N ALA A 82 6.67 -4.47 3.99
CA ALA A 82 7.90 -4.71 3.24
C ALA A 82 8.87 -3.53 3.33
N ASP A 83 10.14 -3.85 3.47
CA ASP A 83 11.24 -2.92 3.38
C ASP A 83 11.95 -3.13 2.03
N TYR A 84 11.84 -2.13 1.16
CA TYR A 84 12.27 -2.28 -0.22
C TYR A 84 13.71 -1.82 -0.45
N PRO A 85 14.52 -2.58 -1.24
CA PRO A 85 15.90 -2.22 -1.54
C PRO A 85 16.07 -0.85 -2.20
N TYR A 86 15.12 -0.41 -3.01
CA TYR A 86 15.21 0.90 -3.68
C TYR A 86 15.19 2.08 -2.70
N LEU A 87 14.67 1.89 -1.49
CA LEU A 87 14.69 2.90 -0.43
C LEU A 87 16.11 3.15 0.12
N TYR A 88 17.08 2.29 -0.22
CA TYR A 88 18.48 2.42 0.18
C TYR A 88 19.40 2.96 -0.93
N THR A 89 18.84 3.31 -2.08
CA THR A 89 19.65 3.85 -3.21
C THR A 89 20.13 5.27 -2.98
N LYS A 90 19.55 5.96 -1.97
CA LYS A 90 19.91 7.32 -1.57
C LYS A 90 20.20 7.35 -0.07
N ALA A 91 21.08 8.26 0.34
CA ALA A 91 21.32 8.55 1.76
C ALA A 91 20.29 9.57 2.27
N ASP A 92 19.04 9.20 2.30
CA ASP A 92 17.96 10.08 2.76
C ASP A 92 17.85 10.07 4.29
N LYS A 93 17.53 11.23 4.86
CA LYS A 93 17.18 11.32 6.28
C LYS A 93 15.78 10.75 6.51
N THR A 94 15.66 9.80 7.42
CA THR A 94 14.36 9.25 7.80
C THR A 94 14.21 9.23 9.32
N GLN A 95 12.96 9.18 9.78
CA GLN A 95 12.65 8.98 11.20
C GLN A 95 12.49 7.49 11.47
N ASN A 96 13.07 7.03 12.58
CA ASN A 96 12.92 5.67 13.05
C ASN A 96 11.99 5.65 14.27
N PHE A 97 11.16 4.62 14.32
CA PHE A 97 10.23 4.34 15.40
C PHE A 97 10.52 2.98 16.00
N LEU A 98 10.34 2.84 17.29
CA LEU A 98 10.37 1.55 17.94
C LEU A 98 8.95 0.96 17.92
N GLY A 99 8.75 -0.08 17.10
CA GLY A 99 7.51 -0.85 17.05
C GLY A 99 7.39 -1.85 18.20
N HIS A 100 6.67 -2.95 17.99
CA HIS A 100 6.55 -3.99 19.01
C HIS A 100 7.87 -4.75 19.20
N ASN A 101 8.35 -5.43 18.17
CA ASN A 101 9.63 -6.16 18.22
C ASN A 101 10.66 -5.63 17.20
N TYR A 102 10.27 -4.79 16.29
CA TYR A 102 11.08 -4.29 15.18
C TYR A 102 11.28 -2.79 15.27
N HIS A 103 12.34 -2.32 14.60
CA HIS A 103 12.45 -0.92 14.25
C HIS A 103 11.65 -0.65 12.97
N TRP A 104 11.08 0.53 12.89
CA TRP A 104 10.28 0.98 11.77
C TRP A 104 10.79 2.33 11.30
N ARG A 105 10.81 2.55 10.03
CA ARG A 105 11.20 3.86 9.47
C ARG A 105 10.06 4.51 8.74
N LYS A 106 10.01 5.84 8.77
CA LYS A 106 9.10 6.61 7.92
C LYS A 106 9.45 6.36 6.46
N VAL A 107 8.41 6.11 5.65
CA VAL A 107 8.51 5.98 4.20
C VAL A 107 7.44 6.85 3.53
N GLU A 108 7.72 7.30 2.31
CA GLU A 108 6.80 8.12 1.51
C GLU A 108 6.42 7.44 0.20
N GLU A 109 7.09 6.34 -0.13
CA GLU A 109 6.85 5.51 -1.30
C GLU A 109 6.80 4.05 -0.89
N THR A 110 5.77 3.34 -1.35
CA THR A 110 5.62 1.88 -1.20
C THR A 110 4.53 1.40 -2.15
N LEU A 111 4.20 0.09 -2.13
CA LEU A 111 3.21 -0.53 -3.01
C LEU A 111 1.83 -0.66 -2.36
N CYS A 112 0.93 -1.35 -3.03
CA CYS A 112 -0.48 -1.46 -2.62
C CYS A 112 -0.75 -2.42 -1.45
N THR A 113 0.29 -3.04 -0.88
CA THR A 113 0.16 -3.87 0.33
C THR A 113 0.45 -3.05 1.57
N PHE A 114 -0.62 -2.69 2.32
CA PHE A 114 -0.52 -1.84 3.50
C PHE A 114 -1.68 -2.06 4.47
N LEU A 115 -1.43 -1.81 5.76
CA LEU A 115 -2.42 -1.79 6.83
C LEU A 115 -2.70 -0.34 7.22
N THR A 116 -3.99 -0.02 7.36
CA THR A 116 -4.43 1.31 7.80
C THR A 116 -5.78 1.25 8.49
N SER A 117 -6.26 2.37 9.04
CA SER A 117 -7.58 2.46 9.64
C SER A 117 -8.66 2.85 8.65
N LYS A 118 -9.90 2.49 8.98
CA LYS A 118 -11.08 2.98 8.30
C LYS A 118 -11.11 4.50 8.19
N LYS A 119 -10.68 5.21 9.23
CA LYS A 119 -10.65 6.68 9.24
C LYS A 119 -9.76 7.26 8.14
N ILE A 120 -8.59 6.66 7.90
CA ILE A 120 -7.72 7.08 6.78
C ILE A 120 -8.37 6.77 5.44
N ILE A 121 -8.99 5.59 5.29
CA ILE A 121 -9.72 5.25 4.06
C ILE A 121 -10.84 6.25 3.78
N GLU A 122 -11.65 6.59 4.77
CA GLU A 122 -12.72 7.57 4.63
C GLU A 122 -12.20 8.96 4.32
N LYS A 123 -11.14 9.40 5.02
CA LYS A 123 -10.51 10.72 4.85
C LYS A 123 -9.99 10.93 3.42
N TYR A 124 -9.46 9.89 2.80
CA TYR A 124 -8.84 9.96 1.47
C TYR A 124 -9.59 9.16 0.41
N TRP A 125 -10.88 8.93 0.61
CA TRP A 125 -11.71 8.08 -0.24
C TRP A 125 -11.57 8.38 -1.73
N ASP A 126 -11.74 9.64 -2.13
CA ASP A 126 -11.66 10.04 -3.53
C ASP A 126 -10.28 9.82 -4.13
N LYS A 127 -9.23 9.94 -3.30
CA LYS A 127 -7.87 9.69 -3.73
C LYS A 127 -7.61 8.19 -3.96
N TYR A 128 -8.10 7.32 -3.08
CA TYR A 128 -8.07 5.88 -3.29
C TYR A 128 -8.85 5.48 -4.54
N LEU A 129 -10.04 6.01 -4.75
CA LEU A 129 -10.83 5.74 -5.95
C LEU A 129 -10.16 6.21 -7.24
N SER A 130 -9.34 7.25 -7.19
CA SER A 130 -8.65 7.73 -8.38
C SER A 130 -7.67 6.70 -8.96
N MET A 131 -7.15 5.78 -8.12
CA MET A 131 -6.33 4.65 -8.58
C MET A 131 -7.09 3.66 -9.46
N CYS A 132 -8.43 3.64 -9.36
CA CYS A 132 -9.29 2.67 -10.04
C CYS A 132 -9.95 3.23 -11.29
N LYS A 133 -9.93 4.55 -11.48
CA LYS A 133 -10.65 5.24 -12.57
C LYS A 133 -9.78 5.60 -13.74
N LYS A 134 -8.51 5.89 -13.45
CA LYS A 134 -7.50 6.25 -14.43
C LYS A 134 -6.25 5.47 -14.19
N GLU A 135 -5.56 5.13 -15.25
CA GLU A 135 -4.20 4.70 -15.12
C GLU A 135 -3.32 5.90 -14.75
N HIS A 136 -2.66 5.82 -13.61
CA HIS A 136 -1.60 6.73 -13.22
C HIS A 136 -0.25 6.06 -13.52
N ALA A 137 0.75 6.82 -13.89
CA ALA A 137 2.07 6.27 -14.14
C ALA A 137 3.10 6.89 -13.17
N PRO A 138 3.48 6.22 -12.07
CA PRO A 138 2.95 4.94 -11.58
C PRO A 138 1.52 5.09 -11.04
N PHE A 139 0.69 4.05 -11.11
CA PHE A 139 -0.70 4.12 -10.65
C PHE A 139 -0.82 4.19 -9.12
N GLU A 140 0.22 3.86 -8.36
CA GLU A 140 0.34 4.06 -6.92
C GLU A 140 0.56 5.52 -6.51
N LYS A 141 0.76 6.42 -7.43
CA LYS A 141 1.00 7.85 -7.13
C LYS A 141 -0.01 8.45 -6.15
N PRO A 142 -1.34 8.15 -6.22
CA PRO A 142 -2.28 8.64 -5.22
C PRO A 142 -1.99 8.14 -3.80
N LEU A 143 -1.45 6.90 -3.65
CA LEU A 143 -1.01 6.39 -2.35
C LEU A 143 0.20 7.16 -1.82
N HIS A 144 1.20 7.41 -2.65
CA HIS A 144 2.38 8.19 -2.24
C HIS A 144 1.99 9.58 -1.74
N GLU A 145 1.00 10.22 -2.36
CA GLU A 145 0.48 11.49 -1.89
C GLU A 145 -0.24 11.39 -0.52
N ILE A 146 -0.79 10.24 -0.18
CA ILE A 146 -1.34 9.97 1.16
C ILE A 146 -0.20 9.75 2.14
N TYR A 147 0.80 8.93 1.78
CA TYR A 147 1.95 8.60 2.64
C TYR A 147 2.82 9.80 3.00
N ILE A 148 2.87 10.81 2.12
CA ILE A 148 3.53 12.09 2.43
C ILE A 148 2.76 12.89 3.50
N LYS A 149 1.42 12.80 3.50
CA LYS A 149 0.55 13.56 4.41
C LYS A 149 0.31 12.87 5.75
N GLU A 150 0.29 11.55 5.73
CA GLU A 150 0.09 10.71 6.92
C GLU A 150 1.40 10.02 7.30
N LEU A 151 1.54 9.63 8.55
CA LEU A 151 2.69 8.83 8.96
C LEU A 151 2.58 7.42 8.35
N CYS A 152 3.41 7.14 7.34
CA CYS A 152 3.57 5.81 6.80
C CYS A 152 4.91 5.22 7.24
N ILE A 153 4.92 3.99 7.72
CA ILE A 153 6.10 3.31 8.24
C ILE A 153 6.29 1.92 7.64
N SER A 154 7.55 1.51 7.54
CA SER A 154 7.99 0.21 7.01
C SER A 154 8.97 -0.43 8.00
N PRO A 155 8.94 -1.76 8.20
CA PRO A 155 9.74 -2.44 9.22
C PRO A 155 11.20 -2.64 8.78
N ILE A 156 12.10 -2.68 9.75
CA ILE A 156 13.50 -3.05 9.56
C ILE A 156 13.84 -4.18 10.55
N PRO A 157 14.11 -5.41 10.07
CA PRO A 157 14.04 -5.92 8.69
C PRO A 157 12.59 -6.12 8.21
N SER A 158 12.45 -6.43 6.91
CA SER A 158 11.17 -6.65 6.25
C SER A 158 10.34 -7.78 6.87
N LEU A 159 9.03 -7.57 7.02
CA LEU A 159 8.08 -8.58 7.49
C LEU A 159 7.41 -9.34 6.34
N ALA A 160 7.54 -8.87 5.12
CA ALA A 160 7.03 -9.51 3.93
C ALA A 160 7.97 -9.30 2.74
N VAL A 161 7.90 -10.23 1.80
CA VAL A 161 8.65 -10.20 0.55
C VAL A 161 7.66 -10.15 -0.61
N HIS A 162 7.84 -9.18 -1.50
CA HIS A 162 7.06 -9.04 -2.71
C HIS A 162 7.68 -9.88 -3.82
N PHE A 163 6.95 -10.86 -4.32
CA PHE A 163 7.35 -11.69 -5.45
C PHE A 163 6.82 -11.10 -6.76
N THR A 164 7.49 -10.09 -7.27
CA THR A 164 7.28 -9.71 -8.66
C THR A 164 8.10 -10.60 -9.57
N ASN A 165 8.24 -10.33 -10.78
CA ASN A 165 9.06 -11.08 -11.74
C ASN A 165 10.56 -11.07 -11.38
N ILE A 166 11.40 -11.53 -12.28
CA ILE A 166 12.87 -11.69 -12.18
C ILE A 166 13.62 -10.49 -11.57
N ASN A 167 13.06 -9.28 -11.70
CA ASN A 167 13.71 -8.05 -11.20
C ASN A 167 13.29 -7.71 -9.76
N SER A 168 12.52 -8.57 -9.13
CA SER A 168 12.08 -8.31 -7.79
C SER A 168 13.18 -8.64 -6.79
N ILE A 169 13.35 -7.75 -5.86
CA ILE A 169 13.73 -8.01 -4.48
C ILE A 169 15.09 -8.68 -4.27
N PHE A 170 15.88 -8.07 -3.44
CA PHE A 170 17.14 -8.62 -2.91
C PHE A 170 18.20 -8.93 -3.96
N GLY A 171 18.19 -8.26 -5.11
CA GLY A 171 19.23 -8.44 -6.11
C GLY A 171 19.29 -9.84 -6.73
N LEU A 172 18.17 -10.53 -6.75
CA LEU A 172 17.98 -11.71 -7.58
C LEU A 172 17.65 -11.25 -9.01
N SER A 173 18.56 -10.53 -9.61
CA SER A 173 18.58 -10.20 -11.03
C SER A 173 19.49 -11.17 -11.76
#